data_a9160330fd44e88b5753b940bc902bcd
#
_entry.id   a9160330fd44e88b5753b940bc902bcd
#
_cell.length_a   1.000
_cell.length_b   1.000
_cell.length_c   1.000
_cell.angle_alpha   90.00
_cell.angle_beta   90.00
_cell.angle_gamma   90.00
#
_symmetry.space_group_name_H-M   'P 1'
#
loop_
_entity.id
_entity.type
_entity.pdbx_description
1 polymer ?
#
loop_
_entity_poly.entity_id
_entity_poly.type
_entity_poly.pdbx_seq_one_letter_code
_entity_poly.pdbx_strand_id
1 'polypeptide(L)'
;MKRCITSALLAISVAMGAYSVTPKAAAEDHYVPTAENLEARKEFQDAKFGIFLHWGLYSMLATGEWTMTNKDLNYREYQKLAGGFYPSRFNAHDWVAAIKASGAKYICFTTRHHEGFSMFHTKYSDYNIVDATPFKRDIVKELADECHKQGIGIHFYYSHIDWWREDAPWGRTGRGTGRPNPNGDWKSYYQFMNNQLTELLTNYGKVGAIWFDGWWDQDQNPSFDWQLPE
;
A
#
# COMPACT_ATOMS: atom_id res chain seq x y z
N MET A 1 79.64 -23.00 13.04
CA MET A 1 79.01 -22.44 11.85
C MET A 1 77.56 -22.10 12.21
N LYS A 2 77.30 -20.83 12.45
CA LYS A 2 75.91 -20.33 12.81
C LYS A 2 75.32 -19.75 11.54
N ARG A 3 74.21 -20.29 11.03
CA ARG A 3 73.41 -19.74 9.94
C ARG A 3 72.38 -18.77 10.51
N CYS A 4 72.51 -17.49 10.16
CA CYS A 4 71.42 -16.48 10.35
C CYS A 4 70.34 -16.72 9.32
N ILE A 5 69.08 -16.84 9.79
CA ILE A 5 67.91 -16.82 8.92
C ILE A 5 67.29 -15.43 9.08
N THR A 6 67.36 -14.63 8.04
CA THR A 6 66.72 -13.32 7.93
C THR A 6 65.31 -13.53 7.46
N SER A 7 64.33 -13.26 8.36
CA SER A 7 62.90 -13.25 8.01
C SER A 7 62.55 -11.90 7.39
N ALA A 8 62.13 -11.92 6.13
CA ALA A 8 61.59 -10.76 5.46
C ALA A 8 60.10 -10.65 5.82
N LEU A 9 59.72 -9.61 6.53
CA LEU A 9 58.34 -9.24 6.80
C LEU A 9 57.79 -8.47 5.57
N LEU A 10 56.85 -9.10 4.87
CA LEU A 10 56.11 -8.46 3.78
C LEU A 10 54.93 -7.68 4.40
N ALA A 11 55.02 -6.36 4.43
CA ALA A 11 53.91 -5.50 4.85
C ALA A 11 52.92 -5.36 3.71
N ILE A 12 51.72 -5.95 3.86
CA ILE A 12 50.58 -5.76 2.96
C ILE A 12 49.83 -4.51 3.45
N SER A 13 49.98 -3.40 2.77
CA SER A 13 49.16 -2.21 2.97
C SER A 13 47.82 -2.40 2.29
N VAL A 14 46.78 -2.66 3.09
CA VAL A 14 45.38 -2.63 2.63
C VAL A 14 44.97 -1.16 2.53
N ALA A 15 44.82 -0.64 1.33
CA ALA A 15 44.23 0.65 1.09
C ALA A 15 42.72 0.52 1.32
N MET A 16 42.24 0.94 2.48
CA MET A 16 40.80 1.16 2.71
C MET A 16 40.38 2.39 1.90
N GLY A 17 39.80 2.15 0.74
CA GLY A 17 39.07 3.18 0.01
C GLY A 17 37.85 3.62 0.85
N ALA A 18 37.92 4.81 1.44
CA ALA A 18 36.77 5.44 2.06
C ALA A 18 35.75 5.78 0.96
N TYR A 19 34.75 4.95 0.79
CA TYR A 19 33.57 5.34 0.03
C TYR A 19 32.88 6.44 0.85
N SER A 20 33.11 7.70 0.49
CA SER A 20 32.27 8.80 0.97
C SER A 20 30.90 8.66 0.30
N VAL A 21 29.98 8.04 1.00
CA VAL A 21 28.55 8.15 0.66
C VAL A 21 28.19 9.61 0.99
N THR A 22 28.22 10.47 -0.01
CA THR A 22 27.60 11.79 0.10
C THR A 22 26.12 11.53 0.33
N PRO A 23 25.54 11.92 1.46
CA PRO A 23 24.08 11.83 1.62
C PRO A 23 23.50 12.68 0.50
N LYS A 24 22.61 12.06 -0.33
CA LYS A 24 21.75 12.80 -1.26
C LYS A 24 21.08 13.86 -0.38
N ALA A 25 21.33 15.14 -0.66
CA ALA A 25 20.64 16.20 0.06
C ALA A 25 19.15 15.88 -0.07
N ALA A 26 18.49 15.68 1.06
CA ALA A 26 17.04 15.57 1.07
C ALA A 26 16.57 16.86 0.39
N ALA A 27 15.76 16.73 -0.67
CA ALA A 27 15.05 17.88 -1.22
C ALA A 27 14.36 18.54 -0.02
N GLU A 28 14.62 19.80 0.22
CA GLU A 28 13.94 20.53 1.28
C GLU A 28 12.45 20.40 0.99
N ASP A 29 11.75 19.75 1.90
CA ASP A 29 10.30 19.55 1.80
C ASP A 29 9.66 20.95 1.91
N HIS A 30 9.32 21.52 0.75
CA HIS A 30 8.66 22.82 0.67
C HIS A 30 7.17 22.75 1.00
N TYR A 31 6.67 21.58 1.40
CA TYR A 31 5.28 21.42 1.77
C TYR A 31 4.96 22.18 3.06
N VAL A 32 4.10 23.19 2.92
CA VAL A 32 3.55 23.92 4.06
C VAL A 32 2.15 23.38 4.35
N PRO A 33 1.93 22.69 5.48
CA PRO A 33 0.62 22.14 5.78
C PRO A 33 -0.42 23.25 5.98
N THR A 34 -1.63 23.02 5.47
CA THR A 34 -2.78 23.90 5.73
C THR A 34 -3.25 23.75 7.17
N ALA A 35 -4.08 24.69 7.64
CA ALA A 35 -4.67 24.63 8.98
C ALA A 35 -5.48 23.34 9.17
N GLU A 36 -6.24 22.92 8.15
CA GLU A 36 -7.03 21.68 8.15
C GLU A 36 -6.13 20.44 8.25
N ASN A 37 -4.98 20.44 7.56
CA ASN A 37 -4.03 19.33 7.64
C ASN A 37 -3.39 19.25 9.04
N LEU A 38 -3.04 20.39 9.64
CA LEU A 38 -2.51 20.43 11.01
C LEU A 38 -3.54 19.92 12.02
N GLU A 39 -4.81 20.28 11.85
CA GLU A 39 -5.89 19.78 12.70
C GLU A 39 -6.08 18.26 12.53
N ALA A 40 -6.10 17.74 11.30
CA ALA A 40 -6.18 16.31 11.04
C ALA A 40 -5.02 15.52 11.66
N ARG A 41 -3.79 16.07 11.60
CA ARG A 41 -2.61 15.48 12.27
C ARG A 41 -2.80 15.44 13.79
N LYS A 42 -3.35 16.51 14.35
CA LYS A 42 -3.64 16.57 15.79
C LYS A 42 -4.75 15.59 16.18
N GLU A 43 -5.84 15.52 15.41
CA GLU A 43 -6.91 14.54 15.62
C GLU A 43 -6.35 13.10 15.62
N PHE A 44 -5.45 12.78 14.67
CA PHE A 44 -4.80 11.48 14.60
C PHE A 44 -3.91 11.22 15.84
N GLN A 45 -3.10 12.21 16.26
CA GLN A 45 -2.28 12.07 17.46
C GLN A 45 -3.11 11.84 18.73
N ASP A 46 -4.24 12.54 18.85
CA ASP A 46 -5.11 12.46 20.03
C ASP A 46 -5.96 11.18 20.05
N ALA A 47 -6.21 10.60 18.90
CA ALA A 47 -7.00 9.37 18.76
C ALA A 47 -6.36 8.16 19.44
N LYS A 48 -5.02 8.03 19.44
CA LYS A 48 -4.20 7.02 20.11
C LYS A 48 -4.46 5.57 19.69
N PHE A 49 -5.73 5.15 19.57
CA PHE A 49 -6.12 3.78 19.31
C PHE A 49 -7.09 3.71 18.12
N GLY A 50 -6.70 2.93 17.11
CA GLY A 50 -7.50 2.61 15.95
C GLY A 50 -7.43 1.13 15.60
N ILE A 51 -8.33 0.69 14.74
CA ILE A 51 -8.36 -0.68 14.22
C ILE A 51 -7.93 -0.66 12.76
N PHE A 52 -6.95 -1.48 12.41
CA PHE A 52 -6.55 -1.70 11.04
C PHE A 52 -7.24 -2.95 10.49
N LEU A 53 -7.95 -2.83 9.37
CA LEU A 53 -8.67 -3.93 8.73
C LEU A 53 -8.05 -4.25 7.37
N HIS A 54 -7.50 -5.45 7.24
CA HIS A 54 -7.09 -6.04 5.97
C HIS A 54 -8.19 -6.94 5.44
N TRP A 55 -8.79 -6.57 4.30
CA TRP A 55 -9.84 -7.36 3.67
C TRP A 55 -9.84 -7.16 2.16
N GLY A 56 -9.82 -8.26 1.43
CA GLY A 56 -9.79 -8.32 -0.03
C GLY A 56 -10.03 -9.74 -0.51
N LEU A 57 -9.78 -10.01 -1.79
CA LEU A 57 -9.95 -11.35 -2.36
C LEU A 57 -9.08 -12.40 -1.66
N TYR A 58 -7.90 -12.02 -1.19
CA TYR A 58 -7.00 -12.89 -0.41
C TYR A 58 -7.66 -13.53 0.80
N SER A 59 -8.67 -12.89 1.39
CA SER A 59 -9.39 -13.41 2.55
C SER A 59 -10.13 -14.71 2.25
N MET A 60 -10.50 -14.94 0.99
CA MET A 60 -11.14 -16.20 0.55
C MET A 60 -10.18 -17.39 0.63
N LEU A 61 -8.88 -17.15 0.52
CA LEU A 61 -7.85 -18.18 0.52
C LEU A 61 -7.34 -18.51 1.93
N ALA A 62 -7.68 -17.68 2.94
CA ALA A 62 -7.31 -17.85 4.36
C ALA A 62 -5.80 -18.09 4.60
N THR A 63 -4.92 -17.54 3.74
CA THR A 63 -3.46 -17.73 3.81
C THR A 63 -2.68 -16.40 3.87
N GLY A 64 -3.39 -15.29 4.11
CA GLY A 64 -2.84 -13.95 4.23
C GLY A 64 -2.92 -13.13 2.94
N GLU A 65 -2.72 -11.84 3.09
CA GLU A 65 -2.84 -10.84 2.01
C GLU A 65 -1.71 -10.95 0.97
N TRP A 66 -0.62 -11.60 1.33
CA TRP A 66 0.53 -11.86 0.44
C TRP A 66 0.42 -13.16 -0.36
N THR A 67 -0.70 -13.84 -0.29
CA THR A 67 -0.89 -15.16 -0.93
C THR A 67 -0.55 -15.16 -2.41
N MET A 68 -0.94 -14.11 -3.13
CA MET A 68 -0.73 -13.99 -4.58
C MET A 68 0.77 -14.07 -4.93
N THR A 69 1.62 -13.29 -4.27
CA THR A 69 3.07 -13.30 -4.53
C THR A 69 3.78 -14.48 -3.87
N ASN A 70 3.39 -14.88 -2.65
CA ASN A 70 4.06 -15.96 -1.93
C ASN A 70 3.89 -17.34 -2.58
N LYS A 71 2.84 -17.50 -3.39
CA LYS A 71 2.53 -18.75 -4.10
C LYS A 71 2.65 -18.62 -5.62
N ASP A 72 3.20 -17.51 -6.12
CA ASP A 72 3.33 -17.22 -7.54
C ASP A 72 2.03 -17.47 -8.32
N LEU A 73 0.90 -17.04 -7.74
CA LEU A 73 -0.40 -17.21 -8.37
C LEU A 73 -0.50 -16.31 -9.58
N ASN A 74 -0.84 -16.92 -10.72
CA ASN A 74 -1.01 -16.17 -11.96
C ASN A 74 -2.10 -15.09 -11.79
N TYR A 75 -1.81 -13.85 -12.19
CA TYR A 75 -2.69 -12.70 -11.99
C TYR A 75 -4.07 -12.86 -12.66
N ARG A 76 -4.13 -13.51 -13.83
CA ARG A 76 -5.40 -13.81 -14.54
C ARG A 76 -6.21 -14.90 -13.86
N GLU A 77 -5.55 -15.88 -13.24
CA GLU A 77 -6.23 -16.91 -12.46
C GLU A 77 -6.70 -16.35 -11.12
N TYR A 78 -5.85 -15.58 -10.46
CA TYR A 78 -6.19 -14.94 -9.19
C TYR A 78 -7.41 -14.01 -9.30
N GLN A 79 -7.50 -13.20 -10.35
CA GLN A 79 -8.63 -12.30 -10.54
C GLN A 79 -9.99 -13.01 -10.59
N LYS A 80 -10.04 -14.31 -10.97
CA LYS A 80 -11.29 -15.10 -11.01
C LYS A 80 -11.92 -15.27 -9.63
N LEU A 81 -11.16 -15.09 -8.55
CA LEU A 81 -11.69 -15.08 -7.19
C LEU A 81 -12.80 -14.04 -7.01
N ALA A 82 -12.73 -12.92 -7.72
CA ALA A 82 -13.76 -11.88 -7.68
C ALA A 82 -15.15 -12.43 -8.00
N GLY A 83 -15.27 -13.37 -8.93
CA GLY A 83 -16.55 -14.01 -9.28
C GLY A 83 -17.19 -14.83 -8.16
N GLY A 84 -16.40 -15.22 -7.14
CA GLY A 84 -16.89 -15.92 -5.94
C GLY A 84 -16.97 -15.02 -4.68
N PHE A 85 -16.53 -13.76 -4.77
CA PHE A 85 -16.52 -12.87 -3.62
C PHE A 85 -17.91 -12.32 -3.32
N TYR A 86 -18.56 -12.94 -2.35
CA TYR A 86 -19.93 -12.59 -1.93
C TYR A 86 -20.07 -12.57 -0.41
N PRO A 87 -19.60 -11.52 0.29
CA PRO A 87 -19.64 -11.42 1.75
C PRO A 87 -21.06 -11.08 2.25
N SER A 88 -21.99 -12.02 2.14
CA SER A 88 -23.41 -11.85 2.44
C SER A 88 -23.71 -11.38 3.87
N ARG A 89 -22.79 -11.61 4.81
CA ARG A 89 -22.93 -11.24 6.22
C ARG A 89 -22.31 -9.88 6.56
N PHE A 90 -21.73 -9.17 5.58
CA PHE A 90 -21.17 -7.85 5.82
C PHE A 90 -22.26 -6.86 6.19
N ASN A 91 -22.07 -6.20 7.33
CA ASN A 91 -22.92 -5.14 7.84
C ASN A 91 -22.04 -4.05 8.43
N ALA A 92 -21.95 -2.90 7.75
CA ALA A 92 -21.09 -1.78 8.16
C ALA A 92 -21.48 -1.24 9.54
N HIS A 93 -22.80 -1.17 9.85
CA HIS A 93 -23.29 -0.70 11.15
C HIS A 93 -22.73 -1.56 12.29
N ASP A 94 -22.85 -2.88 12.18
CA ASP A 94 -22.42 -3.81 13.24
C ASP A 94 -20.90 -3.78 13.41
N TRP A 95 -20.15 -3.68 12.29
CA TRP A 95 -18.69 -3.58 12.33
C TRP A 95 -18.24 -2.30 13.05
N VAL A 96 -18.77 -1.15 12.64
CA VAL A 96 -18.40 0.13 13.23
C VAL A 96 -18.83 0.20 14.69
N ALA A 97 -20.04 -0.32 15.06
CA ALA A 97 -20.49 -0.37 16.43
C ALA A 97 -19.57 -1.23 17.32
N ALA A 98 -19.15 -2.41 16.86
CA ALA A 98 -18.22 -3.27 17.58
C ALA A 98 -16.85 -2.61 17.78
N ILE A 99 -16.33 -1.95 16.73
CA ILE A 99 -15.05 -1.23 16.79
C ILE A 99 -15.16 -0.05 17.76
N LYS A 100 -16.23 0.73 17.71
CA LYS A 100 -16.49 1.82 18.66
C LYS A 100 -16.56 1.30 20.10
N ALA A 101 -17.23 0.18 20.33
CA ALA A 101 -17.35 -0.44 21.64
C ALA A 101 -16.00 -0.93 22.19
N SER A 102 -15.01 -1.24 21.35
CA SER A 102 -13.65 -1.54 21.77
C SER A 102 -12.85 -0.34 22.30
N GLY A 103 -13.36 0.87 22.14
CA GLY A 103 -12.70 2.12 22.50
C GLY A 103 -11.86 2.75 21.38
N ALA A 104 -11.80 2.12 20.21
CA ALA A 104 -11.11 2.66 19.05
C ALA A 104 -11.78 3.97 18.58
N LYS A 105 -10.95 4.86 18.04
CA LYS A 105 -11.35 6.20 17.57
C LYS A 105 -11.41 6.30 16.06
N TYR A 106 -10.74 5.39 15.35
CA TYR A 106 -10.74 5.34 13.88
C TYR A 106 -10.57 3.91 13.37
N ILE A 107 -10.92 3.73 12.12
CA ILE A 107 -10.65 2.54 11.31
C ILE A 107 -9.68 2.93 10.21
N CYS A 108 -8.64 2.13 9.97
CA CYS A 108 -7.85 2.16 8.73
C CYS A 108 -8.22 0.92 7.91
N PHE A 109 -8.80 1.13 6.72
CA PHE A 109 -9.30 0.05 5.88
C PHE A 109 -8.50 -0.07 4.59
N THR A 110 -8.15 -1.30 4.18
CA THR A 110 -7.47 -1.57 2.91
C THR A 110 -8.42 -1.34 1.73
N THR A 111 -8.40 -0.13 1.18
CA THR A 111 -9.24 0.20 0.01
C THR A 111 -8.75 -0.49 -1.26
N ARG A 112 -7.43 -0.68 -1.38
CA ARG A 112 -6.76 -1.46 -2.43
C ARG A 112 -5.42 -1.95 -1.91
N HIS A 113 -5.25 -3.28 -1.81
CA HIS A 113 -4.00 -3.93 -1.42
C HIS A 113 -3.15 -4.28 -2.65
N HIS A 114 -1.96 -4.85 -2.47
CA HIS A 114 -0.98 -5.19 -3.51
C HIS A 114 -1.54 -6.09 -4.63
N GLU A 115 -2.59 -6.87 -4.36
CA GLU A 115 -3.28 -7.71 -5.35
C GLU A 115 -4.02 -6.91 -6.44
N GLY A 116 -4.08 -5.57 -6.31
CA GLY A 116 -4.68 -4.67 -7.28
C GLY A 116 -6.21 -4.60 -7.24
N PHE A 117 -6.89 -5.39 -6.40
CA PHE A 117 -8.34 -5.37 -6.28
C PHE A 117 -8.83 -4.19 -5.45
N SER A 118 -9.74 -3.38 -6.02
CA SER A 118 -10.33 -2.23 -5.35
C SER A 118 -11.59 -2.63 -4.58
N MET A 119 -11.59 -2.42 -3.25
CA MET A 119 -12.74 -2.68 -2.37
C MET A 119 -13.79 -1.56 -2.42
N PHE A 120 -13.66 -0.63 -3.38
CA PHE A 120 -14.55 0.49 -3.63
C PHE A 120 -14.89 0.59 -5.12
N HIS A 121 -15.97 1.28 -5.44
CA HIS A 121 -16.35 1.52 -6.83
C HIS A 121 -15.46 2.62 -7.44
N THR A 122 -14.68 2.25 -8.44
CA THR A 122 -13.79 3.16 -9.17
C THR A 122 -14.10 3.14 -10.66
N LYS A 123 -14.00 4.30 -11.30
CA LYS A 123 -14.18 4.44 -12.76
C LYS A 123 -12.93 4.02 -13.55
N TYR A 124 -11.82 3.78 -12.85
CA TYR A 124 -10.50 3.61 -13.46
C TYR A 124 -10.06 2.14 -13.56
N SER A 125 -10.86 1.20 -13.03
CA SER A 125 -10.59 -0.23 -13.13
C SER A 125 -11.88 -1.01 -12.92
N ASP A 126 -12.19 -1.94 -13.81
CA ASP A 126 -13.30 -2.90 -13.63
C ASP A 126 -12.96 -3.98 -12.59
N TYR A 127 -11.69 -4.08 -12.17
CA TYR A 127 -11.25 -4.99 -11.13
C TYR A 127 -11.54 -4.40 -9.74
N ASN A 128 -12.82 -4.20 -9.47
CA ASN A 128 -13.33 -3.64 -8.23
C ASN A 128 -14.53 -4.44 -7.71
N ILE A 129 -14.88 -4.23 -6.45
CA ILE A 129 -15.90 -5.00 -5.74
C ILE A 129 -17.30 -4.85 -6.36
N VAL A 130 -17.61 -3.72 -6.98
CA VAL A 130 -18.92 -3.47 -7.57
C VAL A 130 -19.02 -4.14 -8.95
N ASP A 131 -18.01 -3.98 -9.79
CA ASP A 131 -18.08 -4.43 -11.18
C ASP A 131 -17.69 -5.91 -11.34
N ALA A 132 -16.65 -6.36 -10.64
CA ALA A 132 -16.10 -7.71 -10.79
C ALA A 132 -16.78 -8.79 -9.94
N THR A 133 -17.59 -8.42 -8.93
CA THR A 133 -18.15 -9.40 -8.00
C THR A 133 -19.67 -9.51 -8.12
N PRO A 134 -20.27 -10.64 -7.69
CA PRO A 134 -21.73 -10.75 -7.58
C PRO A 134 -22.30 -9.92 -6.41
N PHE A 135 -21.46 -9.41 -5.51
CA PHE A 135 -21.86 -8.66 -4.34
C PHE A 135 -22.43 -7.27 -4.67
N LYS A 136 -21.87 -6.59 -5.68
CA LYS A 136 -22.37 -5.32 -6.24
C LYS A 136 -22.54 -4.17 -5.24
N ARG A 137 -21.83 -4.17 -4.12
CA ARG A 137 -21.90 -3.12 -3.10
C ARG A 137 -20.53 -2.52 -2.88
N ASP A 138 -20.46 -1.20 -2.64
CA ASP A 138 -19.25 -0.47 -2.31
C ASP A 138 -19.03 -0.51 -0.79
N ILE A 139 -18.18 -1.43 -0.34
CA ILE A 139 -17.89 -1.63 1.09
C ILE A 139 -17.23 -0.38 1.70
N VAL A 140 -16.34 0.27 0.96
CA VAL A 140 -15.66 1.48 1.46
C VAL A 140 -16.66 2.60 1.69
N LYS A 141 -17.63 2.77 0.77
CA LYS A 141 -18.69 3.76 0.93
C LYS A 141 -19.55 3.47 2.16
N GLU A 142 -19.99 2.24 2.31
CA GLU A 142 -20.82 1.84 3.44
C GLU A 142 -20.11 2.01 4.78
N LEU A 143 -18.81 1.64 4.86
CA LEU A 143 -17.99 1.84 6.06
C LEU A 143 -17.77 3.32 6.36
N ALA A 144 -17.45 4.13 5.35
CA ALA A 144 -17.22 5.56 5.52
C ALA A 144 -18.49 6.26 6.02
N ASP A 145 -19.64 6.00 5.41
CA ASP A 145 -20.92 6.57 5.81
C ASP A 145 -21.28 6.19 7.26
N GLU A 146 -21.08 4.94 7.62
CA GLU A 146 -21.39 4.48 8.97
C GLU A 146 -20.40 5.00 10.01
N CYS A 147 -19.11 5.13 9.66
CA CYS A 147 -18.11 5.79 10.50
C CYS A 147 -18.50 7.24 10.82
N HIS A 148 -18.89 8.02 9.80
CA HIS A 148 -19.34 9.40 9.98
C HIS A 148 -20.57 9.47 10.87
N LYS A 149 -21.55 8.59 10.67
CA LYS A 149 -22.78 8.53 11.45
C LYS A 149 -22.53 8.18 12.92
N GLN A 150 -21.60 7.28 13.20
CA GLN A 150 -21.28 6.85 14.56
C GLN A 150 -20.18 7.69 15.24
N GLY A 151 -19.56 8.64 14.53
CA GLY A 151 -18.50 9.50 15.05
C GLY A 151 -17.18 8.76 15.24
N ILE A 152 -16.84 7.84 14.34
CA ILE A 152 -15.56 7.13 14.24
C ILE A 152 -14.80 7.68 13.03
N GLY A 153 -13.50 7.96 13.17
CA GLY A 153 -12.65 8.37 12.05
C GLY A 153 -12.51 7.25 11.02
N ILE A 154 -12.47 7.61 9.73
CA ILE A 154 -12.15 6.68 8.64
C ILE A 154 -10.84 7.10 7.99
N HIS A 155 -9.89 6.16 7.91
CA HIS A 155 -8.63 6.29 7.21
C HIS A 155 -8.57 5.21 6.13
N PHE A 156 -7.90 5.51 5.03
CA PHE A 156 -7.77 4.55 3.92
C PHE A 156 -6.33 4.10 3.78
N TYR A 157 -6.13 2.81 3.70
CA TYR A 157 -4.89 2.22 3.23
C TYR A 157 -4.93 2.12 1.70
N TYR A 158 -3.84 2.50 1.06
CA TYR A 158 -3.68 2.40 -0.38
C TYR A 158 -2.28 1.91 -0.74
N SER A 159 -2.20 0.87 -1.55
CA SER A 159 -0.93 0.29 -1.99
C SER A 159 -0.34 1.01 -3.19
N HIS A 160 0.96 1.32 -3.14
CA HIS A 160 1.74 1.71 -4.31
C HIS A 160 2.06 0.52 -5.23
N ILE A 161 2.12 -0.70 -4.68
CA ILE A 161 2.37 -1.92 -5.43
C ILE A 161 1.07 -2.38 -6.09
N ASP A 162 1.19 -2.96 -7.28
CA ASP A 162 0.11 -3.68 -7.95
C ASP A 162 0.66 -4.93 -8.63
N TRP A 163 0.20 -6.08 -8.16
CA TRP A 163 0.58 -7.38 -8.73
C TRP A 163 -0.35 -7.83 -9.86
N TRP A 164 -1.33 -7.02 -10.22
CA TRP A 164 -2.33 -7.35 -11.23
C TRP A 164 -2.23 -6.48 -12.49
N ARG A 165 -2.07 -5.16 -12.34
CA ARG A 165 -2.02 -4.23 -13.48
C ARG A 165 -0.76 -4.43 -14.32
N GLU A 166 -0.94 -4.46 -15.65
CA GLU A 166 0.16 -4.68 -16.60
C GLU A 166 1.04 -3.44 -16.79
N ASP A 167 0.53 -2.25 -16.49
CA ASP A 167 1.29 -0.99 -16.53
C ASP A 167 2.04 -0.72 -15.21
N ALA A 168 1.75 -1.45 -14.14
CA ALA A 168 2.50 -1.33 -12.90
C ALA A 168 3.91 -1.95 -13.06
N PRO A 169 4.99 -1.21 -12.72
CA PRO A 169 6.34 -1.76 -12.79
C PRO A 169 6.54 -2.88 -11.76
N TRP A 170 7.42 -3.83 -12.09
CA TRP A 170 7.81 -4.85 -11.13
C TRP A 170 8.83 -4.26 -10.15
N GLY A 171 8.61 -4.53 -8.88
CA GLY A 171 9.58 -4.27 -7.85
C GLY A 171 10.25 -5.55 -7.36
N ARG A 172 10.40 -5.67 -6.04
CA ARG A 172 10.94 -6.87 -5.38
C ARG A 172 9.94 -8.01 -5.33
N THR A 173 8.64 -7.69 -5.38
CA THR A 173 7.53 -8.63 -5.20
C THR A 173 6.67 -8.77 -6.46
N GLY A 174 5.78 -9.76 -6.48
CA GLY A 174 4.85 -10.00 -7.58
C GLY A 174 5.47 -10.48 -8.89
N ARG A 175 6.75 -10.84 -8.91
CA ARG A 175 7.47 -11.26 -10.13
C ARG A 175 6.96 -12.59 -10.68
N GLY A 176 6.56 -13.51 -9.82
CA GLY A 176 6.03 -14.82 -10.20
C GLY A 176 4.56 -14.80 -10.65
N THR A 177 3.89 -13.65 -10.63
CA THR A 177 2.46 -13.55 -10.98
C THR A 177 2.15 -13.68 -12.48
N GLY A 178 3.18 -13.69 -13.32
CA GLY A 178 3.03 -13.88 -14.79
C GLY A 178 2.55 -12.64 -15.54
N ARG A 179 2.64 -11.44 -14.94
CA ARG A 179 2.38 -10.19 -15.66
C ARG A 179 3.38 -10.00 -16.80
N PRO A 180 2.97 -9.47 -17.96
CA PRO A 180 3.80 -9.51 -19.17
C PRO A 180 4.91 -8.43 -19.19
N ASN A 181 4.75 -7.32 -18.48
CA ASN A 181 5.63 -6.15 -18.63
C ASN A 181 6.39 -5.83 -17.34
N PRO A 182 7.67 -6.28 -17.19
CA PRO A 182 8.45 -6.01 -15.98
C PRO A 182 8.75 -4.53 -15.75
N ASN A 183 8.85 -3.73 -16.82
CA ASN A 183 9.13 -2.29 -16.71
C ASN A 183 7.88 -1.46 -16.47
N GLY A 184 6.70 -1.99 -16.78
CA GLY A 184 5.43 -1.27 -16.72
C GLY A 184 5.38 -0.05 -17.66
N ASP A 185 4.35 0.75 -17.48
CA ASP A 185 4.27 2.13 -17.92
C ASP A 185 4.01 2.99 -16.68
N TRP A 186 5.11 3.47 -16.08
CA TRP A 186 5.05 4.20 -14.82
C TRP A 186 4.14 5.43 -14.89
N LYS A 187 4.18 6.16 -16.00
CA LYS A 187 3.35 7.35 -16.17
C LYS A 187 1.86 7.00 -16.18
N SER A 188 1.48 5.92 -16.87
CA SER A 188 0.10 5.40 -16.89
C SER A 188 -0.33 4.94 -15.51
N TYR A 189 0.51 4.16 -14.83
CA TYR A 189 0.21 3.65 -13.50
C TYR A 189 0.08 4.75 -12.45
N TYR A 190 0.97 5.74 -12.50
CA TYR A 190 0.94 6.90 -11.61
C TYR A 190 -0.36 7.71 -11.80
N GLN A 191 -0.75 7.97 -13.05
CA GLN A 191 -2.01 8.64 -13.34
C GLN A 191 -3.21 7.84 -12.80
N PHE A 192 -3.18 6.52 -12.93
CA PHE A 192 -4.21 5.64 -12.37
C PHE A 192 -4.30 5.78 -10.84
N MET A 193 -3.16 5.73 -10.12
CA MET A 193 -3.15 5.91 -8.66
C MET A 193 -3.73 7.26 -8.25
N ASN A 194 -3.30 8.35 -8.89
CA ASN A 194 -3.80 9.69 -8.60
C ASN A 194 -5.30 9.84 -8.84
N ASN A 195 -5.80 9.22 -9.90
CA ASN A 195 -7.22 9.20 -10.20
C ASN A 195 -8.03 8.48 -9.10
N GLN A 196 -7.57 7.30 -8.67
CA GLN A 196 -8.22 6.55 -7.59
C GLN A 196 -8.12 7.29 -6.24
N LEU A 197 -6.98 7.88 -5.92
CA LEU A 197 -6.81 8.69 -4.70
C LEU A 197 -7.73 9.91 -4.72
N THR A 198 -7.90 10.54 -5.87
CA THR A 198 -8.87 11.64 -6.03
C THR A 198 -10.30 11.16 -5.73
N GLU A 199 -10.71 10.00 -6.28
CA GLU A 199 -12.02 9.42 -5.94
C GLU A 199 -12.17 9.17 -4.44
N LEU A 200 -11.19 8.53 -3.82
CA LEU A 200 -11.22 8.20 -2.38
C LEU A 200 -11.29 9.46 -1.49
N LEU A 201 -10.58 10.53 -1.87
CA LEU A 201 -10.55 11.75 -1.08
C LEU A 201 -11.72 12.70 -1.34
N THR A 202 -12.50 12.49 -2.42
CA THR A 202 -13.60 13.41 -2.78
C THR A 202 -14.98 12.80 -2.66
N ASN A 203 -15.14 11.46 -2.75
CA ASN A 203 -16.45 10.81 -2.84
C ASN A 203 -16.91 10.14 -1.53
N TYR A 204 -16.05 10.07 -0.52
CA TYR A 204 -16.27 9.27 0.69
C TYR A 204 -16.41 10.11 1.96
N GLY A 205 -16.64 11.44 1.83
CA GLY A 205 -16.76 12.38 2.95
C GLY A 205 -15.41 12.72 3.59
N LYS A 206 -15.39 13.07 4.88
CA LYS A 206 -14.16 13.41 5.60
C LYS A 206 -13.30 12.17 5.79
N VAL A 207 -12.14 12.13 5.15
CA VAL A 207 -11.11 11.10 5.32
C VAL A 207 -10.03 11.66 6.24
N GLY A 208 -9.71 10.95 7.33
CA GLY A 208 -8.76 11.42 8.33
C GLY A 208 -7.30 11.30 7.89
N ALA A 209 -6.97 10.24 7.16
CA ALA A 209 -5.61 10.00 6.64
C ALA A 209 -5.60 8.97 5.51
N ILE A 210 -4.53 8.98 4.72
CA ILE A 210 -4.16 7.89 3.82
C ILE A 210 -2.92 7.20 4.40
N TRP A 211 -2.98 5.87 4.49
CA TRP A 211 -1.85 5.01 4.80
C TRP A 211 -1.30 4.45 3.50
N PHE A 212 -0.17 4.97 3.04
CA PHE A 212 0.53 4.43 1.89
C PHE A 212 1.41 3.24 2.29
N ASP A 213 1.47 2.23 1.42
CA ASP A 213 2.30 1.05 1.58
C ASP A 213 2.95 0.65 0.27
N GLY A 214 4.07 -0.09 0.35
CA GLY A 214 4.73 -0.65 -0.82
C GLY A 214 5.87 0.20 -1.39
N TRP A 215 6.23 1.34 -0.80
CA TRP A 215 7.35 2.17 -1.23
C TRP A 215 8.67 1.38 -1.29
N TRP A 216 8.88 0.49 -0.36
CA TRP A 216 10.05 -0.39 -0.21
C TRP A 216 10.22 -1.39 -1.36
N ASP A 217 9.20 -1.62 -2.18
CA ASP A 217 9.25 -2.56 -3.31
C ASP A 217 10.22 -2.09 -4.41
N GLN A 218 10.51 -0.79 -4.46
CA GLN A 218 11.44 -0.15 -5.38
C GLN A 218 12.73 0.36 -4.70
N ASP A 219 13.00 0.00 -3.46
CA ASP A 219 14.14 0.52 -2.68
C ASP A 219 15.51 0.15 -3.27
N GLN A 220 15.58 -0.89 -4.10
CA GLN A 220 16.78 -1.30 -4.84
C GLN A 220 16.99 -0.52 -6.15
N ASN A 221 16.06 0.34 -6.53
CA ASN A 221 16.15 1.19 -7.70
C ASN A 221 16.32 2.66 -7.27
N PRO A 222 17.56 3.15 -7.14
CA PRO A 222 17.82 4.50 -6.60
C PRO A 222 17.32 5.63 -7.51
N SER A 223 16.99 5.33 -8.77
CA SER A 223 16.40 6.29 -9.70
C SER A 223 14.88 6.33 -9.67
N PHE A 224 14.25 5.44 -8.91
CA PHE A 224 12.80 5.37 -8.83
C PHE A 224 12.25 6.44 -7.88
N ASP A 225 11.27 7.19 -8.36
CA ASP A 225 10.60 8.25 -7.59
C ASP A 225 9.10 7.98 -7.54
N TRP A 226 8.56 7.86 -6.33
CA TRP A 226 7.14 7.70 -6.09
C TRP A 226 6.35 9.02 -6.23
N GLN A 227 7.04 10.16 -6.36
CA GLN A 227 6.46 11.50 -6.45
C GLN A 227 5.49 11.82 -5.30
N LEU A 228 5.79 11.29 -4.11
CA LEU A 228 4.93 11.45 -2.93
C LEU A 228 4.80 12.88 -2.39
N PRO A 229 5.77 13.80 -2.59
CA PRO A 229 5.62 15.18 -2.17
C PRO A 229 4.66 16.02 -3.02
N GLU A 230 4.28 15.54 -4.20
CA GLU A 230 3.32 16.20 -5.09
C GLU A 230 1.90 15.67 -4.83
#